data_fd1041e0a7e978d131b15a2a5e4ae514
#
_entry.id   fd1041e0a7e978d131b15a2a5e4ae514
#
_cell.length_a   1.000
_cell.length_b   1.000
_cell.length_c   1.000
_cell.angle_alpha   90.00
_cell.angle_beta   90.00
_cell.angle_gamma   90.00
#
_symmetry.space_group_name_H-M   'P 1'
#
loop_
_entity.id
_entity.type
_entity.pdbx_description
1 polymer ?
#
loop_
_entity_poly.entity_id
_entity_poly.type
_entity_poly.pdbx_seq_one_letter_code
_entity_poly.pdbx_strand_id
1 'polypeptide(L)'
;MIAPSILAADFARLADQAAAVPNADWLHVDVMDYHFVPNLTIGLPVVQSLRRATDLPLDCHLMIDDPDRWAPGYAEAGAANVTFHVEATDEPIKTAKAIRAAGATAGLAVDRDTPLEPYLEMLPEFDLLLIMTIKAGFGGQEFIPELLAKVRLARRHLDSGHLRLHVEVDGGIADDTIEAAAEAGADVFVAGTAVYGADDPARAVAALREQARRSMSS
;
A
#
# COMPACT_ATOMS: atom_id res chain seq x y z
N MET A 1 -6.45 3.79 8.42
CA MET A 1 -6.56 2.31 8.27
C MET A 1 -5.18 1.69 8.47
N ILE A 2 -5.11 0.43 8.96
CA ILE A 2 -3.83 -0.31 9.10
C ILE A 2 -3.86 -1.49 8.15
N ALA A 3 -2.83 -1.58 7.30
CA ALA A 3 -2.63 -2.62 6.30
C ALA A 3 -1.31 -3.39 6.60
N PRO A 4 -1.35 -4.49 7.37
CA PRO A 4 -0.17 -5.30 7.61
C PRO A 4 0.42 -5.86 6.32
N SER A 5 1.72 -5.59 6.05
CA SER A 5 2.41 -6.15 4.90
C SER A 5 2.91 -7.56 5.17
N ILE A 6 2.40 -8.51 4.40
CA ILE A 6 2.84 -9.92 4.49
C ILE A 6 4.28 -10.14 4.01
N LEU A 7 4.93 -9.13 3.44
CA LEU A 7 6.36 -9.20 3.12
C LEU A 7 7.22 -9.51 4.36
N ALA A 8 6.76 -9.08 5.55
CA ALA A 8 7.42 -9.36 6.82
C ALA A 8 6.93 -10.65 7.51
N ALA A 9 5.98 -11.37 6.90
CA ALA A 9 5.38 -12.58 7.44
C ALA A 9 6.16 -13.85 7.03
N ASP A 10 5.85 -14.98 7.66
CA ASP A 10 6.34 -16.30 7.22
C ASP A 10 5.58 -16.76 5.97
N PHE A 11 6.23 -16.72 4.82
CA PHE A 11 5.63 -17.09 3.52
C PHE A 11 5.19 -18.56 3.45
N ALA A 12 5.77 -19.44 4.26
CA ALA A 12 5.33 -20.84 4.34
C ALA A 12 3.98 -21.00 5.09
N ARG A 13 3.51 -19.95 5.79
CA ARG A 13 2.34 -19.98 6.67
C ARG A 13 1.41 -18.77 6.48
N LEU A 14 1.30 -18.23 5.28
CA LEU A 14 0.57 -16.99 5.01
C LEU A 14 -0.89 -17.00 5.48
N ALA A 15 -1.59 -18.16 5.42
CA ALA A 15 -2.95 -18.27 5.94
C ALA A 15 -3.01 -18.04 7.46
N ASP A 16 -2.07 -18.63 8.22
CA ASP A 16 -1.98 -18.44 9.67
C ASP A 16 -1.60 -17.01 10.01
N GLN A 17 -0.72 -16.39 9.21
CA GLN A 17 -0.28 -15.00 9.38
C GLN A 17 -1.43 -14.01 9.11
N ALA A 18 -2.27 -14.26 8.11
CA ALA A 18 -3.48 -13.48 7.86
C ALA A 18 -4.48 -13.63 9.02
N ALA A 19 -4.64 -14.83 9.56
CA ALA A 19 -5.50 -15.09 10.71
C ALA A 19 -4.99 -14.46 12.02
N ALA A 20 -3.70 -14.14 12.12
CA ALA A 20 -3.10 -13.48 13.28
C ALA A 20 -3.44 -11.97 13.37
N VAL A 21 -3.97 -11.36 12.32
CA VAL A 21 -4.34 -9.93 12.24
C VAL A 21 -5.82 -9.71 11.89
N PRO A 22 -6.78 -10.35 12.59
CA PRO A 22 -8.20 -10.33 12.21
C PRO A 22 -8.85 -8.94 12.32
N ASN A 23 -8.19 -8.03 12.99
CA ASN A 23 -8.60 -6.65 13.21
C ASN A 23 -7.91 -5.65 12.26
N ALA A 24 -7.13 -6.12 11.29
CA ALA A 24 -6.58 -5.27 10.23
C ALA A 24 -7.70 -4.74 9.33
N ASP A 25 -7.48 -3.61 8.67
CA ASP A 25 -8.42 -3.06 7.70
C ASP A 25 -8.24 -3.71 6.32
N TRP A 26 -6.97 -3.93 5.94
CA TRP A 26 -6.54 -4.61 4.72
C TRP A 26 -5.38 -5.55 5.03
N LEU A 27 -5.06 -6.44 4.10
CA LEU A 27 -3.83 -7.22 4.09
C LEU A 27 -2.99 -6.77 2.90
N HIS A 28 -1.85 -6.12 3.15
CA HIS A 28 -0.99 -5.59 2.10
C HIS A 28 -0.08 -6.67 1.52
N VAL A 29 -0.06 -6.74 0.18
CA VAL A 29 0.58 -7.81 -0.59
C VAL A 29 1.58 -7.22 -1.57
N ASP A 30 2.87 -7.26 -1.21
CA ASP A 30 3.98 -6.74 -2.02
C ASP A 30 4.38 -7.72 -3.12
N VAL A 31 4.04 -7.40 -4.37
CA VAL A 31 4.36 -8.19 -5.55
C VAL A 31 5.57 -7.58 -6.25
N MET A 32 6.65 -8.37 -6.35
CA MET A 32 7.91 -7.96 -6.95
C MET A 32 8.36 -9.00 -7.99
N ASP A 33 8.89 -8.57 -9.13
CA ASP A 33 9.18 -9.39 -10.30
C ASP A 33 10.66 -9.56 -10.63
N TYR A 34 11.56 -8.99 -9.81
CA TYR A 34 13.01 -8.96 -10.05
C TYR A 34 13.44 -8.15 -11.30
N HIS A 35 12.54 -7.29 -11.82
CA HIS A 35 12.81 -6.38 -12.94
C HIS A 35 12.65 -4.93 -12.52
N PHE A 36 11.45 -4.54 -12.10
CA PHE A 36 11.18 -3.20 -11.59
C PHE A 36 11.96 -2.90 -10.29
N VAL A 37 12.03 -3.89 -9.38
CA VAL A 37 12.85 -3.83 -8.16
C VAL A 37 13.78 -5.06 -8.09
N PRO A 38 14.97 -4.97 -7.43
CA PRO A 38 15.93 -6.08 -7.35
C PRO A 38 15.52 -7.13 -6.30
N ASN A 39 14.25 -7.52 -6.26
CA ASN A 39 13.69 -8.54 -5.38
C ASN A 39 12.56 -9.29 -6.09
N LEU A 40 12.34 -10.54 -5.71
CA LEU A 40 11.27 -11.39 -6.20
C LEU A 40 10.47 -11.91 -5.01
N THR A 41 9.16 -11.71 -5.01
CA THR A 41 8.31 -12.14 -3.90
C THR A 41 7.28 -13.17 -4.31
N ILE A 42 6.05 -12.75 -4.52
CA ILE A 42 4.88 -13.60 -4.78
C ILE A 42 4.13 -13.11 -6.01
N GLY A 43 3.24 -13.94 -6.54
CA GLY A 43 2.44 -13.60 -7.71
C GLY A 43 1.00 -14.08 -7.59
N LEU A 44 0.27 -14.06 -8.70
CA LEU A 44 -1.15 -14.39 -8.81
C LEU A 44 -1.57 -15.68 -8.07
N PRO A 45 -0.84 -16.83 -8.14
CA PRO A 45 -1.27 -18.04 -7.45
C PRO A 45 -1.32 -17.89 -5.93
N VAL A 46 -0.44 -17.06 -5.35
CA VAL A 46 -0.43 -16.80 -3.90
C VAL A 46 -1.59 -15.88 -3.53
N VAL A 47 -1.85 -14.82 -4.31
CA VAL A 47 -2.99 -13.92 -4.11
C VAL A 47 -4.31 -14.70 -4.14
N GLN A 48 -4.50 -15.57 -5.14
CA GLN A 48 -5.66 -16.46 -5.24
C GLN A 48 -5.79 -17.40 -4.03
N SER A 49 -4.68 -17.90 -3.50
CA SER A 49 -4.69 -18.76 -2.31
C SER A 49 -5.04 -17.98 -1.05
N LEU A 50 -4.47 -16.79 -0.87
CA LEU A 50 -4.78 -15.90 0.25
C LEU A 50 -6.27 -15.50 0.23
N ARG A 51 -6.81 -15.13 -0.94
CA ARG A 51 -8.23 -14.75 -1.05
C ARG A 51 -9.18 -15.86 -0.59
N ARG A 52 -8.79 -17.14 -0.71
CA ARG A 52 -9.57 -18.27 -0.18
C ARG A 52 -9.35 -18.51 1.31
N ALA A 53 -8.24 -18.03 1.86
CA ALA A 53 -7.82 -18.29 3.24
C ALA A 53 -8.23 -17.19 4.22
N THR A 54 -8.59 -16.00 3.75
CA THR A 54 -8.96 -14.85 4.60
C THR A 54 -10.10 -14.04 3.99
N ASP A 55 -10.93 -13.46 4.87
CA ASP A 55 -11.96 -12.49 4.49
C ASP A 55 -11.42 -11.05 4.47
N LEU A 56 -10.19 -10.81 4.94
CA LEU A 56 -9.56 -9.50 4.87
C LEU A 56 -9.43 -9.06 3.40
N PRO A 57 -9.79 -7.82 3.06
CA PRO A 57 -9.54 -7.29 1.72
C PRO A 57 -8.05 -7.30 1.42
N LEU A 58 -7.67 -7.78 0.23
CA LEU A 58 -6.29 -7.79 -0.22
C LEU A 58 -5.98 -6.49 -0.96
N ASP A 59 -4.96 -5.81 -0.50
CA ASP A 59 -4.39 -4.61 -1.10
C ASP A 59 -3.08 -4.99 -1.79
N CYS A 60 -3.11 -5.15 -3.12
CA CYS A 60 -1.97 -5.62 -3.90
C CYS A 60 -1.15 -4.44 -4.42
N HIS A 61 0.09 -4.33 -3.95
CA HIS A 61 1.07 -3.35 -4.39
C HIS A 61 2.03 -3.98 -5.41
N LEU A 62 1.95 -3.53 -6.66
CA LEU A 62 2.67 -4.10 -7.78
C LEU A 62 3.95 -3.30 -8.07
N MET A 63 5.08 -3.81 -7.61
CA MET A 63 6.43 -3.36 -7.97
C MET A 63 6.96 -4.25 -9.10
N ILE A 64 6.34 -4.12 -10.28
CA ILE A 64 6.58 -4.97 -11.45
C ILE A 64 6.69 -4.14 -12.73
N ASP A 65 7.41 -4.65 -13.70
CA ASP A 65 7.37 -4.17 -15.07
C ASP A 65 6.03 -4.52 -15.74
N ASP A 66 5.60 -3.71 -16.70
CA ASP A 66 4.41 -3.94 -17.54
C ASP A 66 3.11 -4.15 -16.70
N PRO A 67 2.78 -3.23 -15.74
CA PRO A 67 1.56 -3.34 -14.96
C PRO A 67 0.29 -3.26 -15.82
N ASP A 68 0.35 -2.63 -17.01
CA ASP A 68 -0.76 -2.54 -17.95
C ASP A 68 -1.29 -3.91 -18.35
N ARG A 69 -0.37 -4.88 -18.48
CA ARG A 69 -0.67 -6.26 -18.79
C ARG A 69 -1.14 -7.06 -17.58
N TRP A 70 -0.50 -6.86 -16.41
CA TRP A 70 -0.64 -7.79 -15.28
C TRP A 70 -1.66 -7.33 -14.24
N ALA A 71 -1.83 -6.01 -14.02
CA ALA A 71 -2.65 -5.50 -12.93
C ALA A 71 -4.12 -5.95 -12.98
N PRO A 72 -4.81 -6.02 -14.14
CA PRO A 72 -6.18 -6.52 -14.18
C PRO A 72 -6.31 -7.96 -13.66
N GLY A 73 -5.30 -8.81 -13.89
CA GLY A 73 -5.29 -10.18 -13.41
C GLY A 73 -5.27 -10.29 -11.86
N TYR A 74 -4.70 -9.31 -11.15
CA TYR A 74 -4.75 -9.27 -9.69
C TYR A 74 -6.14 -8.91 -9.18
N ALA A 75 -6.85 -8.01 -9.86
CA ALA A 75 -8.25 -7.71 -9.59
C ALA A 75 -9.13 -8.95 -9.81
N GLU A 76 -8.97 -9.66 -10.93
CA GLU A 76 -9.66 -10.92 -11.24
C GLU A 76 -9.32 -12.02 -10.21
N ALA A 77 -8.12 -12.03 -9.66
CA ALA A 77 -7.71 -12.94 -8.59
C ALA A 77 -8.37 -12.65 -7.24
N GLY A 78 -9.10 -11.52 -7.12
CA GLY A 78 -9.88 -11.15 -5.95
C GLY A 78 -9.21 -10.11 -5.04
N ALA A 79 -8.21 -9.38 -5.52
CA ALA A 79 -7.72 -8.19 -4.84
C ALA A 79 -8.85 -7.15 -4.70
N ALA A 80 -8.94 -6.51 -3.54
CA ALA A 80 -9.89 -5.42 -3.31
C ALA A 80 -9.34 -4.10 -3.89
N ASN A 81 -8.03 -3.91 -3.78
CA ASN A 81 -7.29 -2.80 -4.36
C ASN A 81 -6.07 -3.32 -5.11
N VAL A 82 -5.72 -2.66 -6.23
CA VAL A 82 -4.49 -2.93 -6.99
C VAL A 82 -3.80 -1.61 -7.25
N THR A 83 -2.62 -1.46 -6.66
CA THR A 83 -1.77 -0.29 -6.77
C THR A 83 -0.56 -0.61 -7.64
N PHE A 84 -0.23 0.23 -8.59
CA PHE A 84 0.94 0.09 -9.46
C PHE A 84 1.75 1.38 -9.51
N HIS A 85 3.02 1.27 -9.81
CA HIS A 85 3.93 2.41 -9.87
C HIS A 85 3.75 3.21 -11.15
N VAL A 86 3.67 4.54 -11.02
CA VAL A 86 3.59 5.47 -12.14
C VAL A 86 4.83 5.36 -13.05
N GLU A 87 5.97 4.99 -12.47
CA GLU A 87 7.24 4.82 -13.17
C GLU A 87 7.26 3.58 -14.10
N ALA A 88 6.32 2.67 -13.94
CA ALA A 88 6.28 1.40 -14.69
C ALA A 88 5.35 1.43 -15.92
N THR A 89 4.66 2.55 -16.19
CA THR A 89 3.72 2.65 -17.31
C THR A 89 3.66 4.05 -17.90
N ASP A 90 3.43 4.11 -19.23
CA ASP A 90 3.15 5.36 -19.94
C ASP A 90 1.63 5.69 -20.00
N GLU A 91 0.76 4.74 -19.61
CA GLU A 91 -0.71 4.87 -19.72
C GLU A 91 -1.44 4.65 -18.37
N PRO A 92 -1.08 5.34 -17.28
CA PRO A 92 -1.57 5.01 -15.92
C PRO A 92 -3.10 5.09 -15.79
N ILE A 93 -3.74 6.05 -16.45
CA ILE A 93 -5.22 6.17 -16.44
C ILE A 93 -5.90 4.98 -17.13
N LYS A 94 -5.33 4.47 -18.22
CA LYS A 94 -5.86 3.30 -18.93
C LYS A 94 -5.75 2.05 -18.05
N THR A 95 -4.62 1.87 -17.37
CA THR A 95 -4.39 0.76 -16.45
C THR A 95 -5.36 0.82 -15.27
N ALA A 96 -5.58 2.01 -14.67
CA ALA A 96 -6.57 2.19 -13.61
C ALA A 96 -7.99 1.80 -14.07
N LYS A 97 -8.39 2.19 -15.28
CA LYS A 97 -9.69 1.80 -15.85
C LYS A 97 -9.82 0.29 -16.07
N ALA A 98 -8.74 -0.38 -16.49
CA ALA A 98 -8.72 -1.83 -16.69
C ALA A 98 -8.84 -2.57 -15.34
N ILE A 99 -8.15 -2.11 -14.28
CA ILE A 99 -8.27 -2.64 -12.91
C ILE A 99 -9.72 -2.52 -12.42
N ARG A 100 -10.35 -1.36 -12.56
CA ARG A 100 -11.75 -1.15 -12.14
C ARG A 100 -12.72 -2.01 -12.95
N ALA A 101 -12.50 -2.17 -14.24
CA ALA A 101 -13.32 -3.05 -15.08
C ALA A 101 -13.22 -4.52 -14.65
N ALA A 102 -12.09 -4.92 -14.05
CA ALA A 102 -11.87 -6.25 -13.48
C ALA A 102 -12.38 -6.41 -12.03
N GLY A 103 -12.92 -5.34 -11.40
CA GLY A 103 -13.66 -5.41 -10.14
C GLY A 103 -12.92 -4.93 -8.89
N ALA A 104 -11.73 -4.37 -9.00
CA ALA A 104 -10.98 -3.79 -7.88
C ALA A 104 -10.93 -2.25 -7.95
N THR A 105 -10.59 -1.60 -6.84
CA THR A 105 -10.17 -0.20 -6.83
C THR A 105 -8.74 -0.08 -7.39
N ALA A 106 -8.40 1.08 -7.95
CA ALA A 106 -7.11 1.32 -8.58
C ALA A 106 -6.30 2.36 -7.81
N GLY A 107 -5.09 1.96 -7.37
CA GLY A 107 -4.12 2.84 -6.73
C GLY A 107 -2.97 3.22 -7.66
N LEU A 108 -2.43 4.43 -7.43
CA LEU A 108 -1.20 4.90 -8.05
C LEU A 108 -0.10 4.99 -7.01
N ALA A 109 1.03 4.33 -7.25
CA ALA A 109 2.22 4.45 -6.40
C ALA A 109 3.24 5.41 -7.00
N VAL A 110 3.92 6.14 -6.13
CA VAL A 110 5.03 7.04 -6.49
C VAL A 110 6.24 6.69 -5.63
N ASP A 111 7.36 6.34 -6.28
CA ASP A 111 8.60 6.00 -5.60
C ASP A 111 9.23 7.24 -4.93
N ARG A 112 10.15 7.01 -4.00
CA ARG A 112 10.81 8.06 -3.21
C ARG A 112 11.49 9.13 -4.09
N ASP A 113 12.11 8.72 -5.20
CA ASP A 113 12.91 9.59 -6.07
C ASP A 113 12.07 10.30 -7.14
N THR A 114 10.80 9.95 -7.30
CA THR A 114 9.86 10.51 -8.28
C THR A 114 9.11 11.70 -7.68
N PRO A 115 9.13 12.89 -8.26
CA PRO A 115 8.33 14.03 -7.79
C PRO A 115 6.83 13.76 -7.99
N LEU A 116 5.98 14.23 -7.05
CA LEU A 116 4.53 14.02 -7.12
C LEU A 116 3.81 15.05 -8.01
N GLU A 117 4.39 16.26 -8.13
CA GLU A 117 3.75 17.41 -8.79
C GLU A 117 3.22 17.10 -10.20
N PRO A 118 3.94 16.38 -11.07
CA PRO A 118 3.45 16.10 -12.43
C PRO A 118 2.18 15.24 -12.49
N TYR A 119 1.86 14.54 -11.40
CA TYR A 119 0.78 13.55 -11.35
C TYR A 119 -0.47 14.03 -10.61
N LEU A 120 -0.44 15.23 -10.00
CA LEU A 120 -1.56 15.73 -9.19
C LEU A 120 -2.87 15.82 -9.99
N GLU A 121 -2.82 16.29 -11.21
CA GLU A 121 -4.00 16.47 -12.07
C GLU A 121 -4.67 15.17 -12.49
N MET A 122 -3.96 14.02 -12.40
CA MET A 122 -4.54 12.72 -12.72
C MET A 122 -5.11 11.99 -11.49
N LEU A 123 -4.86 12.46 -10.28
CA LEU A 123 -5.34 11.80 -9.05
C LEU A 123 -6.86 11.53 -9.01
N PRO A 124 -7.73 12.37 -9.62
CA PRO A 124 -9.17 12.04 -9.70
C PRO A 124 -9.49 10.73 -10.41
N GLU A 125 -8.57 10.20 -11.20
CA GLU A 125 -8.71 8.92 -11.89
C GLU A 125 -8.32 7.70 -11.04
N PHE A 126 -7.98 7.92 -9.75
CA PHE A 126 -7.55 6.87 -8.82
C PHE A 126 -8.38 6.87 -7.53
N ASP A 127 -8.37 5.75 -6.83
CA ASP A 127 -9.05 5.55 -5.55
C ASP A 127 -8.07 5.64 -4.38
N LEU A 128 -6.76 5.47 -4.67
CA LEU A 128 -5.68 5.48 -3.70
C LEU A 128 -4.40 6.05 -4.32
N LEU A 129 -3.66 6.85 -3.54
CA LEU A 129 -2.30 7.28 -3.82
C LEU A 129 -1.37 6.67 -2.76
N LEU A 130 -0.45 5.82 -3.18
CA LEU A 130 0.59 5.25 -2.34
C LEU A 130 1.89 6.06 -2.50
N ILE A 131 2.42 6.54 -1.39
CA ILE A 131 3.70 7.24 -1.34
C ILE A 131 4.71 6.36 -0.62
N MET A 132 5.76 5.96 -1.35
CA MET A 132 6.87 5.22 -0.75
C MET A 132 7.63 6.12 0.23
N THR A 133 7.77 5.66 1.47
CA THR A 133 8.55 6.33 2.52
C THR A 133 9.91 5.68 2.77
N ILE A 134 10.27 4.73 1.91
CA ILE A 134 11.57 4.07 1.76
C ILE A 134 11.84 3.87 0.26
N LYS A 135 12.95 3.23 -0.09
CA LYS A 135 13.16 2.75 -1.47
C LYS A 135 12.33 1.47 -1.69
N ALA A 136 11.55 1.43 -2.76
CA ALA A 136 10.80 0.23 -3.14
C ALA A 136 11.71 -1.02 -3.28
N GLY A 137 11.17 -2.21 -2.93
CA GLY A 137 11.81 -3.50 -3.18
C GLY A 137 12.24 -4.31 -1.95
N PHE A 138 12.38 -3.73 -0.78
CA PHE A 138 12.76 -4.46 0.44
C PHE A 138 12.06 -3.90 1.67
N GLY A 139 11.54 -4.78 2.53
CA GLY A 139 11.02 -4.40 3.83
C GLY A 139 12.13 -4.11 4.86
N GLY A 140 11.74 -3.57 6.03
CA GLY A 140 12.65 -3.37 7.17
C GLY A 140 13.67 -2.24 7.00
N GLN A 141 13.49 -1.34 6.04
CA GLN A 141 14.32 -0.16 5.85
C GLN A 141 13.89 0.96 6.82
N GLU A 142 14.82 1.89 7.08
CA GLU A 142 14.58 3.07 7.89
C GLU A 142 13.63 4.06 7.18
N PHE A 143 12.65 4.56 7.91
CA PHE A 143 11.69 5.56 7.45
C PHE A 143 12.41 6.87 7.06
N ILE A 144 11.98 7.47 5.95
CA ILE A 144 12.54 8.73 5.42
C ILE A 144 11.53 9.86 5.64
N PRO A 145 11.65 10.65 6.73
CA PRO A 145 10.66 11.67 7.12
C PRO A 145 10.46 12.78 6.07
N GLU A 146 11.49 13.06 5.25
CA GLU A 146 11.47 14.07 4.20
C GLU A 146 10.40 13.76 3.15
N LEU A 147 10.10 12.49 2.91
CA LEU A 147 9.10 12.04 1.94
C LEU A 147 7.66 12.37 2.38
N LEU A 148 7.44 12.69 3.65
CA LEU A 148 6.16 13.22 4.14
C LEU A 148 5.79 14.56 3.50
N ALA A 149 6.75 15.26 2.87
CA ALA A 149 6.45 16.44 2.07
C ALA A 149 5.50 16.11 0.91
N LYS A 150 5.64 14.93 0.28
CA LYS A 150 4.73 14.45 -0.77
C LYS A 150 3.34 14.16 -0.22
N VAL A 151 3.24 13.55 0.97
CA VAL A 151 1.97 13.29 1.66
C VAL A 151 1.22 14.61 1.92
N ARG A 152 1.92 15.61 2.47
CA ARG A 152 1.33 16.95 2.71
C ARG A 152 0.92 17.64 1.40
N LEU A 153 1.69 17.47 0.34
CA LEU A 153 1.35 18.01 -0.98
C LEU A 153 0.07 17.36 -1.53
N ALA A 154 0.00 16.02 -1.51
CA ALA A 154 -1.18 15.27 -1.90
C ALA A 154 -2.41 15.74 -1.13
N ARG A 155 -2.34 15.77 0.21
CA ARG A 155 -3.47 16.16 1.06
C ARG A 155 -3.97 17.56 0.75
N ARG A 156 -3.07 18.55 0.64
CA ARG A 156 -3.47 19.92 0.24
C ARG A 156 -4.17 19.96 -1.11
N HIS A 157 -3.68 19.20 -2.09
CA HIS A 157 -4.30 19.14 -3.42
C HIS A 157 -5.70 18.52 -3.35
N LEU A 158 -5.86 17.43 -2.61
CA LEU A 158 -7.14 16.74 -2.42
C LEU A 158 -8.16 17.63 -1.71
N ASP A 159 -7.76 18.30 -0.64
CA ASP A 159 -8.62 19.18 0.15
C ASP A 159 -9.08 20.40 -0.69
N SER A 160 -8.17 21.00 -1.46
CA SER A 160 -8.49 22.12 -2.34
C SER A 160 -9.41 21.75 -3.49
N GLY A 161 -9.25 20.54 -4.05
CA GLY A 161 -10.06 19.98 -5.12
C GLY A 161 -11.34 19.28 -4.64
N HIS A 162 -11.56 19.16 -3.32
CA HIS A 162 -12.64 18.36 -2.71
C HIS A 162 -12.66 16.92 -3.20
N LEU A 163 -11.47 16.38 -3.51
CA LEU A 163 -11.27 15.03 -4.01
C LEU A 163 -11.21 14.02 -2.86
N ARG A 164 -11.73 12.83 -3.11
CA ARG A 164 -11.72 11.74 -2.13
C ARG A 164 -10.98 10.56 -2.70
N LEU A 165 -9.73 10.38 -2.28
CA LEU A 165 -8.99 9.14 -2.43
C LEU A 165 -8.17 8.90 -1.17
N HIS A 166 -7.78 7.66 -0.92
CA HIS A 166 -6.91 7.32 0.19
C HIS A 166 -5.47 7.75 -0.09
N VAL A 167 -4.80 8.27 0.93
CA VAL A 167 -3.36 8.52 0.88
C VAL A 167 -2.68 7.48 1.76
N GLU A 168 -2.02 6.54 1.10
CA GLU A 168 -1.30 5.45 1.72
C GLU A 168 0.19 5.75 1.81
N VAL A 169 0.82 5.28 2.87
CA VAL A 169 2.27 5.32 3.05
C VAL A 169 2.81 3.92 3.28
N ASP A 170 3.87 3.57 2.54
CA ASP A 170 4.55 2.29 2.66
C ASP A 170 6.05 2.49 2.87
N GLY A 171 6.51 1.90 3.96
CA GLY A 171 7.92 1.84 4.33
C GLY A 171 8.25 2.45 5.68
N GLY A 172 8.77 1.62 6.59
CA GLY A 172 9.27 2.05 7.90
C GLY A 172 8.19 2.54 8.86
N ILE A 173 6.92 2.14 8.67
CA ILE A 173 5.83 2.50 9.59
C ILE A 173 5.92 1.63 10.84
N ALA A 174 6.05 2.31 11.99
CA ALA A 174 6.18 1.75 13.33
C ALA A 174 5.66 2.75 14.37
N ASP A 175 5.76 2.40 15.65
CA ASP A 175 5.28 3.20 16.78
C ASP A 175 5.86 4.62 16.82
N ASP A 176 7.09 4.80 16.35
CA ASP A 176 7.83 6.07 16.37
C ASP A 176 7.66 6.90 15.08
N THR A 177 7.00 6.37 14.04
CA THR A 177 6.88 7.04 12.73
C THR A 177 5.44 7.28 12.29
N ILE A 178 4.47 6.47 12.77
CA ILE A 178 3.08 6.50 12.31
C ILE A 178 2.38 7.82 12.64
N GLU A 179 2.69 8.45 13.79
CA GLU A 179 2.10 9.73 14.18
C GLU A 179 2.48 10.82 13.18
N ALA A 180 3.76 10.94 12.83
CA ALA A 180 4.23 11.90 11.86
C ALA A 180 3.61 11.69 10.46
N ALA A 181 3.41 10.44 10.06
CA ALA A 181 2.75 10.11 8.80
C ALA A 181 1.25 10.50 8.81
N ALA A 182 0.56 10.27 9.92
CA ALA A 182 -0.84 10.66 10.12
C ALA A 182 -1.02 12.19 10.14
N GLU A 183 -0.16 12.91 10.85
CA GLU A 183 -0.12 14.38 10.87
C GLU A 183 0.16 14.99 9.49
N ALA A 184 0.94 14.29 8.66
CA ALA A 184 1.19 14.70 7.29
C ALA A 184 -0.05 14.55 6.40
N GLY A 185 -1.05 13.76 6.81
CA GLY A 185 -2.32 13.55 6.11
C GLY A 185 -2.48 12.17 5.46
N ALA A 186 -1.63 11.20 5.80
CA ALA A 186 -1.87 9.80 5.41
C ALA A 186 -3.07 9.23 6.19
N ASP A 187 -3.86 8.36 5.54
CA ASP A 187 -5.00 7.70 6.16
C ASP A 187 -4.96 6.16 6.04
N VAL A 188 -4.00 5.62 5.27
CA VAL A 188 -3.67 4.19 5.20
C VAL A 188 -2.18 3.99 5.50
N PHE A 189 -1.86 3.05 6.38
CA PHE A 189 -0.51 2.82 6.89
C PHE A 189 -0.12 1.37 6.68
N VAL A 190 0.88 1.14 5.83
CA VAL A 190 1.45 -0.19 5.59
C VAL A 190 2.51 -0.48 6.64
N ALA A 191 2.28 -1.50 7.47
CA ALA A 191 3.18 -1.87 8.55
C ALA A 191 3.58 -3.35 8.44
N GLY A 192 4.86 -3.62 8.19
CA GLY A 192 5.41 -4.97 8.10
C GLY A 192 5.95 -5.46 9.45
N THR A 193 7.24 -5.22 9.70
CA THR A 193 7.96 -5.71 10.89
C THR A 193 7.37 -5.24 12.21
N ALA A 194 6.78 -4.05 12.26
CA ALA A 194 6.09 -3.55 13.46
C ALA A 194 4.87 -4.40 13.85
N VAL A 195 4.28 -5.13 12.90
CA VAL A 195 3.15 -6.05 13.16
C VAL A 195 3.63 -7.49 13.27
N TYR A 196 4.26 -8.04 12.24
CA TYR A 196 4.63 -9.46 12.21
C TYR A 196 5.87 -9.81 13.02
N GLY A 197 6.65 -8.81 13.47
CA GLY A 197 7.73 -8.98 14.42
C GLY A 197 7.29 -8.91 15.89
N ALA A 198 6.03 -8.54 16.16
CA ALA A 198 5.50 -8.45 17.51
C ALA A 198 5.05 -9.83 18.05
N ASP A 199 5.12 -10.03 19.38
CA ASP A 199 4.61 -11.24 20.04
C ASP A 199 3.09 -11.43 19.82
N ASP A 200 2.35 -10.32 19.66
CA ASP A 200 0.90 -10.30 19.39
C ASP A 200 0.61 -9.32 18.24
N PRO A 201 0.55 -9.82 17.00
CA PRO A 201 0.28 -9.00 15.81
C PRO A 201 -1.04 -8.24 15.86
N ALA A 202 -2.12 -8.84 16.39
CA ALA A 202 -3.42 -8.18 16.49
C ALA A 202 -3.36 -6.98 17.45
N ARG A 203 -2.62 -7.10 18.55
CA ARG A 203 -2.39 -6.01 19.50
C ARG A 203 -1.55 -4.90 18.88
N ALA A 204 -0.54 -5.25 18.09
CA ALA A 204 0.27 -4.26 17.36
C ALA A 204 -0.58 -3.45 16.38
N VAL A 205 -1.45 -4.09 15.60
CA VAL A 205 -2.42 -3.41 14.72
C VAL A 205 -3.32 -2.45 15.49
N ALA A 206 -3.83 -2.87 16.66
CA ALA A 206 -4.69 -2.01 17.49
C ALA A 206 -3.93 -0.78 18.04
N ALA A 207 -2.68 -0.96 18.47
CA ALA A 207 -1.84 0.11 19.00
C ALA A 207 -1.51 1.15 17.93
N LEU A 208 -1.06 0.71 16.75
CA LEU A 208 -0.77 1.58 15.60
C LEU A 208 -2.02 2.38 15.18
N ARG A 209 -3.19 1.72 15.11
CA ARG A 209 -4.46 2.39 14.78
C ARG A 209 -4.80 3.50 15.79
N GLU A 210 -4.62 3.24 17.07
CA GLU A 210 -4.92 4.21 18.13
C GLU A 210 -3.98 5.42 18.05
N GLN A 211 -2.68 5.20 17.80
CA GLN A 211 -1.71 6.28 17.61
C GLN A 211 -2.06 7.15 16.42
N ALA A 212 -2.29 6.54 15.25
CA ALA A 212 -2.67 7.28 14.05
C ALA A 212 -3.94 8.13 14.26
N ARG A 213 -4.96 7.60 14.94
CA ARG A 213 -6.22 8.33 15.21
C ARG A 213 -6.02 9.54 16.09
N ARG A 214 -5.15 9.48 17.10
CA ARG A 214 -4.87 10.63 17.98
C ARG A 214 -4.29 11.79 17.20
N SER A 215 -3.33 11.49 16.32
CA SER A 215 -2.64 12.53 15.51
C SER A 215 -3.54 13.14 14.42
N MET A 216 -4.48 12.36 13.86
CA MET A 216 -5.46 12.89 12.89
C MET A 216 -6.53 13.80 13.51
N SER A 217 -6.68 13.79 14.83
CA SER A 217 -7.71 14.54 15.56
C SER A 217 -7.17 15.85 16.18
N SER A 218 -5.88 16.09 16.06
CA SER A 218 -5.17 17.27 16.60
C SER A 218 -5.00 18.34 15.56
#